data_878ad40a21830a268ca4d5285125ef9a
#
_entry.id   878ad40a21830a268ca4d5285125ef9a
#
_cell.length_a   1.000
_cell.length_b   1.000
_cell.length_c   1.000
_cell.angle_alpha   90.00
_cell.angle_beta   90.00
_cell.angle_gamma   90.00
#
_symmetry.space_group_name_H-M   'P 1'
#
loop_
_entity.id
_entity.type
_entity.pdbx_description
1 polymer ?
#
loop_
_entity_poly.entity_id
_entity_poly.type
_entity_poly.pdbx_seq_one_letter_code
_entity_poly.pdbx_strand_id
1 'polypeptide(L)'
;GSPNMVTTGWNLNGNATIGDTPGDLDAFPNELILTNAFNNQSGGIFYNTPINLNVCQQWTVEFDYRIWGGSAADGLAFCFLNVPPTGFVSGGGVGIPGTAQGLKVILDTWNNCGGPNPELQIYSGVGYNECAAGIVKLENTTGNLNFVRSSQYQPAKITYNNGLVTLFI
;
A
#
# COMPACT_ATOMS: atom_id res chain seq x y z
N GLY A 1 -9.56 -13.03 8.37
CA GLY A 1 -8.72 -14.13 7.94
C GLY A 1 -7.53 -14.29 8.87
N SER A 2 -6.94 -15.47 8.90
CA SER A 2 -5.70 -15.65 9.65
C SER A 2 -4.57 -14.93 8.91
N PRO A 3 -3.75 -14.10 9.54
CA PRO A 3 -2.61 -13.43 8.91
C PRO A 3 -1.42 -14.37 8.67
N ASN A 4 -1.66 -15.62 8.36
CA ASN A 4 -0.63 -16.53 7.91
C ASN A 4 -0.31 -16.24 6.44
N MET A 5 0.66 -15.40 6.21
CA MET A 5 1.07 -15.03 4.86
C MET A 5 1.83 -16.17 4.17
N VAL A 6 1.32 -16.61 3.04
CA VAL A 6 2.05 -17.50 2.12
C VAL A 6 2.79 -16.65 1.10
N THR A 7 4.11 -16.65 1.16
CA THR A 7 4.96 -15.82 0.30
C THR A 7 5.52 -16.55 -0.92
N THR A 8 5.09 -17.77 -1.18
CA THR A 8 5.48 -18.50 -2.40
C THR A 8 5.04 -17.71 -3.65
N GLY A 9 5.98 -17.40 -4.53
CA GLY A 9 5.72 -16.59 -5.72
C GLY A 9 5.76 -15.09 -5.50
N TRP A 10 6.12 -14.62 -4.30
CA TRP A 10 6.29 -13.21 -3.97
C TRP A 10 7.73 -12.87 -3.63
N ASN A 11 8.20 -11.71 -4.04
CA ASN A 11 9.47 -11.13 -3.62
C ASN A 11 9.22 -10.11 -2.52
N LEU A 12 9.88 -10.32 -1.38
CA LEU A 12 9.97 -9.33 -0.32
C LEU A 12 11.11 -8.36 -0.62
N ASN A 13 10.85 -7.06 -0.49
CA ASN A 13 11.80 -6.00 -0.82
C ASN A 13 11.90 -4.98 0.33
N GLY A 14 13.06 -4.35 0.44
CA GLY A 14 13.34 -3.36 1.48
C GLY A 14 13.30 -3.98 2.87
N ASN A 15 12.55 -3.36 3.78
CA ASN A 15 12.41 -3.81 5.16
C ASN A 15 11.28 -4.86 5.37
N ALA A 16 10.63 -5.31 4.29
CA ALA A 16 9.57 -6.30 4.40
C ALA A 16 10.07 -7.64 4.92
N THR A 17 9.35 -8.21 5.87
CA THR A 17 9.67 -9.50 6.51
C THR A 17 8.41 -10.26 6.89
N ILE A 18 8.57 -11.53 7.23
CA ILE A 18 7.50 -12.34 7.83
C ILE A 18 7.90 -12.64 9.27
N GLY A 19 6.96 -12.46 10.17
CA GLY A 19 7.20 -12.72 11.60
C GLY A 19 6.03 -12.26 12.46
N ASP A 20 6.28 -12.28 13.76
CA ASP A 20 5.41 -11.69 14.77
C ASP A 20 5.69 -10.19 14.86
N THR A 21 4.66 -9.36 14.81
CA THR A 21 4.83 -7.91 14.86
C THR A 21 5.22 -7.48 16.28
N PRO A 22 6.39 -6.86 16.47
CA PRO A 22 6.86 -6.49 17.79
C PRO A 22 5.90 -5.54 18.52
N GLY A 23 5.45 -5.95 19.70
CA GLY A 23 4.66 -5.10 20.61
C GLY A 23 3.16 -5.03 20.31
N ASP A 24 2.66 -5.88 19.44
CA ASP A 24 1.20 -6.05 19.30
C ASP A 24 0.62 -6.94 20.41
N LEU A 25 -0.69 -7.09 20.40
CA LEU A 25 -1.43 -7.81 21.44
C LEU A 25 -2.03 -9.13 20.95
N ASP A 26 -1.76 -9.49 19.71
CA ASP A 26 -2.24 -10.76 19.15
C ASP A 26 -1.15 -11.85 19.19
N ALA A 27 -1.46 -13.01 18.67
CA ALA A 27 -0.57 -14.18 18.70
C ALA A 27 -0.30 -14.74 17.30
N PHE A 28 -0.25 -13.86 16.30
CA PHE A 28 -0.03 -14.26 14.92
C PHE A 28 1.47 -14.27 14.56
N PRO A 29 2.11 -15.44 14.49
CA PRO A 29 3.57 -15.53 14.34
C PRO A 29 4.07 -15.32 12.89
N ASN A 30 3.20 -15.25 11.90
CA ASN A 30 3.56 -15.23 10.48
C ASN A 30 2.85 -14.10 9.72
N GLU A 31 2.91 -12.91 10.25
CA GLU A 31 2.40 -11.71 9.60
C GLU A 31 3.36 -11.20 8.53
N LEU A 32 2.83 -10.61 7.49
CA LEU A 32 3.61 -9.78 6.58
C LEU A 32 3.80 -8.40 7.21
N ILE A 33 5.01 -8.11 7.61
CA ILE A 33 5.42 -6.81 8.16
C ILE A 33 6.14 -6.05 7.04
N LEU A 34 5.51 -5.02 6.49
CA LEU A 34 6.15 -4.19 5.46
C LEU A 34 7.20 -3.29 6.09
N THR A 35 6.90 -2.70 7.24
CA THR A 35 7.83 -1.89 8.03
C THR A 35 7.55 -2.06 9.53
N ASN A 36 8.57 -1.98 10.34
CA ASN A 36 8.44 -1.83 11.79
C ASN A 36 8.26 -0.35 12.17
N ALA A 37 7.95 -0.09 13.46
CA ALA A 37 7.78 1.26 14.00
C ALA A 37 9.12 2.02 14.22
N PHE A 38 10.05 1.92 13.28
CA PHE A 38 11.32 2.65 13.26
C PHE A 38 11.34 3.65 12.12
N ASN A 39 12.13 4.72 12.29
CA ASN A 39 12.30 5.71 11.24
C ASN A 39 13.04 5.17 10.01
N ASN A 40 12.78 5.78 8.85
CA ASN A 40 13.47 5.50 7.59
C ASN A 40 13.33 4.05 7.10
N GLN A 41 12.16 3.46 7.26
CA GLN A 41 11.85 2.15 6.71
C GLN A 41 10.94 2.25 5.49
N SER A 42 11.20 1.38 4.53
CA SER A 42 10.35 1.18 3.37
C SER A 42 10.38 -0.30 3.01
N GLY A 43 9.23 -0.89 2.79
CA GLY A 43 9.13 -2.29 2.45
C GLY A 43 7.93 -2.56 1.55
N GLY A 44 8.03 -3.62 0.78
CA GLY A 44 6.93 -4.05 -0.10
C GLY A 44 7.09 -5.48 -0.53
N ILE A 45 6.01 -6.05 -1.07
CA ILE A 45 6.04 -7.34 -1.72
C ILE A 45 5.50 -7.22 -3.14
N PHE A 46 6.05 -7.99 -4.04
CA PHE A 46 5.59 -8.04 -5.42
C PHE A 46 5.46 -9.48 -5.89
N TYR A 47 4.34 -9.77 -6.55
CA TYR A 47 4.11 -11.07 -7.14
C TYR A 47 5.01 -11.26 -8.36
N ASN A 48 5.71 -12.39 -8.44
CA ASN A 48 6.75 -12.65 -9.44
C ASN A 48 6.20 -13.02 -10.80
N THR A 49 4.98 -13.54 -10.85
CA THR A 49 4.39 -14.00 -12.11
C THR A 49 3.51 -12.90 -12.69
N PRO A 50 3.76 -12.46 -13.92
CA PRO A 50 2.90 -11.48 -14.59
C PRO A 50 1.46 -11.98 -14.70
N ILE A 51 0.51 -11.10 -14.40
CA ILE A 51 -0.91 -11.35 -14.58
C ILE A 51 -1.32 -10.86 -15.97
N ASN A 52 -1.80 -11.76 -16.82
CA ASN A 52 -2.24 -11.40 -18.17
C ASN A 52 -3.69 -10.87 -18.14
N LEU A 53 -3.87 -9.58 -18.32
CA LEU A 53 -5.18 -8.94 -18.38
C LEU A 53 -5.82 -8.94 -19.77
N ASN A 54 -5.13 -9.43 -20.81
CA ASN A 54 -5.70 -9.47 -22.17
C ASN A 54 -6.93 -10.38 -22.26
N VAL A 55 -7.07 -11.32 -21.35
CA VAL A 55 -8.18 -12.26 -21.30
C VAL A 55 -9.21 -11.96 -20.21
N CYS A 56 -8.89 -11.01 -19.33
CA CYS A 56 -9.77 -10.64 -18.21
C CYS A 56 -9.62 -9.15 -17.89
N GLN A 57 -10.65 -8.38 -18.17
CA GLN A 57 -10.66 -6.94 -17.90
C GLN A 57 -11.21 -6.60 -16.51
N GLN A 58 -11.28 -7.59 -15.64
CA GLN A 58 -11.79 -7.44 -14.28
C GLN A 58 -10.87 -8.20 -13.33
N TRP A 59 -10.59 -7.58 -12.18
CA TRP A 59 -9.90 -8.26 -11.08
C TRP A 59 -10.35 -7.69 -9.75
N THR A 60 -10.15 -8.49 -8.73
CA THR A 60 -10.39 -8.13 -7.33
C THR A 60 -9.19 -8.55 -6.51
N VAL A 61 -8.76 -7.70 -5.60
CA VAL A 61 -7.83 -8.03 -4.54
C VAL A 61 -8.46 -7.70 -3.20
N GLU A 62 -8.29 -8.61 -2.25
CA GLU A 62 -8.76 -8.47 -0.87
C GLU A 62 -7.61 -8.77 0.06
N PHE A 63 -7.44 -7.93 1.08
CA PHE A 63 -6.42 -8.11 2.12
C PHE A 63 -6.85 -7.42 3.40
N ASP A 64 -6.37 -7.94 4.52
CA ASP A 64 -6.46 -7.23 5.79
C ASP A 64 -5.14 -6.48 6.03
N TYR A 65 -5.24 -5.27 6.54
CA TYR A 65 -4.08 -4.44 6.86
C TYR A 65 -4.22 -3.79 8.22
N ARG A 66 -3.11 -3.37 8.78
CA ARG A 66 -3.08 -2.46 9.93
C ARG A 66 -1.93 -1.46 9.76
N ILE A 67 -2.17 -0.22 10.17
CA ILE A 67 -1.17 0.85 10.22
C ILE A 67 -1.22 1.43 11.62
N TRP A 68 -0.19 1.17 12.43
CA TRP A 68 -0.16 1.60 13.82
C TRP A 68 1.26 1.79 14.34
N GLY A 69 1.37 2.37 15.55
CA GLY A 69 2.67 2.67 16.16
C GLY A 69 3.42 3.80 15.43
N GLY A 70 4.68 4.02 15.80
CA GLY A 70 5.54 5.01 15.18
C GLY A 70 4.99 6.43 15.16
N SER A 71 5.45 7.22 14.19
CA SER A 71 5.07 8.62 13.98
C SER A 71 3.81 8.82 13.15
N ALA A 72 3.17 7.76 12.69
CA ALA A 72 2.01 7.80 11.81
C ALA A 72 2.29 7.98 10.31
N ALA A 73 3.51 8.11 9.92
CA ALA A 73 3.95 8.34 8.55
C ALA A 73 4.35 7.02 7.85
N ASP A 74 4.38 6.95 6.55
CA ASP A 74 3.71 7.88 5.62
C ASP A 74 2.42 7.26 5.09
N GLY A 75 2.31 5.93 5.05
CA GLY A 75 1.11 5.24 4.59
C GLY A 75 1.37 3.86 4.01
N LEU A 76 0.36 3.34 3.31
CA LEU A 76 0.36 2.05 2.62
C LEU A 76 -0.13 2.22 1.19
N ALA A 77 0.47 1.52 0.24
CA ALA A 77 0.00 1.53 -1.14
C ALA A 77 -0.18 0.11 -1.69
N PHE A 78 -1.29 -0.11 -2.36
CA PHE A 78 -1.45 -1.22 -3.30
C PHE A 78 -1.02 -0.76 -4.70
N CYS A 79 -0.20 -1.57 -5.37
CA CYS A 79 0.32 -1.26 -6.69
C CYS A 79 0.00 -2.39 -7.69
N PHE A 80 -0.59 -2.01 -8.84
CA PHE A 80 -0.76 -2.89 -10.00
C PHE A 80 0.05 -2.31 -11.17
N LEU A 81 1.20 -2.91 -11.46
CA LEU A 81 2.27 -2.32 -12.25
C LEU A 81 2.57 -3.08 -13.55
N ASN A 82 3.08 -2.37 -14.54
CA ASN A 82 3.46 -2.93 -15.82
C ASN A 82 4.69 -3.84 -15.73
N VAL A 83 5.63 -3.49 -14.86
CA VAL A 83 6.89 -4.21 -14.65
C VAL A 83 7.23 -4.21 -13.16
N PRO A 84 7.99 -5.19 -12.66
CA PRO A 84 8.51 -5.16 -11.32
C PRO A 84 9.30 -3.88 -11.07
N PRO A 85 9.00 -3.12 -10.02
CA PRO A 85 9.68 -1.86 -9.75
C PRO A 85 11.03 -2.09 -9.05
N THR A 86 11.89 -1.08 -9.07
CA THR A 86 13.16 -1.07 -8.34
C THR A 86 13.28 0.17 -7.47
N GLY A 87 13.86 -0.01 -6.28
CA GLY A 87 14.04 1.04 -5.29
C GLY A 87 12.75 1.46 -4.59
N PHE A 88 12.90 2.31 -3.59
CA PHE A 88 11.80 2.86 -2.80
C PHE A 88 11.93 4.38 -2.69
N VAL A 89 10.82 5.09 -2.65
CA VAL A 89 10.76 6.52 -2.32
C VAL A 89 10.06 6.67 -0.97
N SER A 90 10.81 7.01 0.05
CA SER A 90 10.30 7.26 1.40
C SER A 90 9.57 8.61 1.52
N GLY A 91 8.99 8.87 2.68
CA GLY A 91 8.25 10.10 2.93
C GLY A 91 7.02 10.19 2.03
N GLY A 92 6.76 11.34 1.42
CA GLY A 92 5.63 11.54 0.50
C GLY A 92 5.59 10.64 -0.74
N GLY A 93 6.54 9.73 -0.88
CA GLY A 93 6.51 8.65 -1.86
C GLY A 93 5.78 7.40 -1.39
N VAL A 94 5.42 7.32 -0.11
CA VAL A 94 4.68 6.19 0.52
C VAL A 94 5.31 4.83 0.20
N GLY A 95 6.65 4.77 0.12
CA GLY A 95 7.39 3.55 -0.25
C GLY A 95 7.24 3.13 -1.72
N ILE A 96 6.50 3.84 -2.54
CA ILE A 96 6.30 3.47 -3.95
C ILE A 96 7.61 3.68 -4.72
N PRO A 97 8.16 2.64 -5.36
CA PRO A 97 9.38 2.77 -6.15
C PRO A 97 9.27 3.82 -7.25
N GLY A 98 10.33 4.62 -7.46
CA GLY A 98 10.34 5.68 -8.46
C GLY A 98 10.13 5.19 -9.90
N THR A 99 10.41 3.91 -10.17
CA THR A 99 10.18 3.25 -11.46
C THR A 99 8.80 2.59 -11.59
N ALA A 100 7.99 2.62 -10.53
CA ALA A 100 6.69 1.98 -10.49
C ALA A 100 5.72 2.63 -11.48
N GLN A 101 5.44 1.99 -12.60
CA GLN A 101 4.51 2.47 -13.62
C GLN A 101 3.24 1.65 -13.62
N GLY A 102 2.09 2.29 -13.41
CA GLY A 102 0.78 1.66 -13.39
C GLY A 102 -0.16 2.29 -12.38
N LEU A 103 -1.15 1.51 -11.95
CA LEU A 103 -2.16 1.92 -10.98
C LEU A 103 -1.61 1.82 -9.55
N LYS A 104 -1.91 2.80 -8.73
CA LYS A 104 -1.67 2.81 -7.29
C LYS A 104 -2.95 3.23 -6.56
N VAL A 105 -3.24 2.53 -5.47
CA VAL A 105 -4.27 2.91 -4.51
C VAL A 105 -3.54 3.16 -3.19
N ILE A 106 -3.62 4.37 -2.68
CA ILE A 106 -2.79 4.86 -1.60
C ILE A 106 -3.66 5.19 -0.38
N LEU A 107 -3.28 4.66 0.76
CA LEU A 107 -3.75 5.02 2.08
C LEU A 107 -2.70 5.96 2.69
N ASP A 108 -2.81 7.24 2.41
CA ASP A 108 -1.88 8.25 2.89
C ASP A 108 -2.24 8.65 4.32
N THR A 109 -1.29 8.49 5.24
CA THR A 109 -1.52 8.74 6.67
C THR A 109 -0.68 9.88 7.23
N TRP A 110 0.05 10.60 6.38
CA TRP A 110 0.89 11.72 6.80
C TRP A 110 0.83 12.87 5.80
N ASN A 111 0.61 14.06 6.31
CA ASN A 111 0.54 15.28 5.51
C ASN A 111 1.94 15.83 5.21
N ASN A 112 2.49 15.49 4.06
CA ASN A 112 3.78 16.00 3.60
C ASN A 112 3.67 17.37 2.91
N CYS A 113 2.50 17.71 2.35
CA CYS A 113 2.35 18.82 1.41
C CYS A 113 1.26 19.82 1.80
N GLY A 114 0.78 19.76 3.04
CA GLY A 114 -0.26 20.67 3.53
C GLY A 114 -1.69 20.24 3.16
N GLY A 115 -1.87 18.99 2.70
CA GLY A 115 -3.17 18.40 2.41
C GLY A 115 -3.91 17.86 3.64
N PRO A 116 -5.08 17.25 3.44
CA PRO A 116 -5.78 16.53 4.50
C PRO A 116 -5.02 15.25 4.89
N ASN A 117 -5.33 14.73 6.09
CA ASN A 117 -4.69 13.54 6.63
C ASN A 117 -5.64 12.82 7.61
N PRO A 118 -5.91 11.53 7.47
CA PRO A 118 -5.54 10.67 6.33
C PRO A 118 -6.25 11.02 5.01
N GLU A 119 -5.70 10.55 3.91
CA GLU A 119 -6.25 10.72 2.57
C GLU A 119 -6.22 9.37 1.82
N LEU A 120 -7.28 9.07 1.07
CA LEU A 120 -7.34 7.91 0.18
C LEU A 120 -7.22 8.40 -1.26
N GLN A 121 -6.28 7.82 -2.02
CA GLN A 121 -5.97 8.30 -3.35
C GLN A 121 -5.92 7.16 -4.37
N ILE A 122 -6.31 7.46 -5.59
CA ILE A 122 -6.08 6.60 -6.75
C ILE A 122 -5.22 7.40 -7.74
N TYR A 123 -4.09 6.83 -8.14
CA TYR A 123 -3.14 7.44 -9.05
C TYR A 123 -2.69 6.45 -10.12
N SER A 124 -2.51 6.92 -11.35
CA SER A 124 -1.91 6.14 -12.44
C SER A 124 -0.78 6.92 -13.09
N GLY A 125 0.35 6.29 -13.29
CA GLY A 125 1.54 6.93 -13.87
C GLY A 125 2.84 6.29 -13.40
N VAL A 126 3.95 7.02 -13.55
CA VAL A 126 5.29 6.62 -13.13
C VAL A 126 5.60 7.15 -11.75
N GLY A 127 6.11 6.30 -10.86
CA GLY A 127 6.44 6.66 -9.49
C GLY A 127 5.22 7.17 -8.71
N TYR A 128 5.48 7.82 -7.62
CA TYR A 128 4.54 8.64 -6.87
C TYR A 128 5.34 9.53 -5.90
N ASN A 129 4.92 10.76 -5.77
CA ASN A 129 5.36 11.65 -4.70
C ASN A 129 4.23 12.65 -4.47
N GLU A 130 3.63 12.61 -3.31
CA GLU A 130 2.51 13.46 -2.94
C GLU A 130 2.76 14.95 -3.23
N CYS A 131 4.00 15.41 -3.02
CA CYS A 131 4.41 16.80 -3.19
C CYS A 131 4.88 17.16 -4.60
N ALA A 132 4.92 16.22 -5.54
CA ALA A 132 5.43 16.52 -6.87
C ALA A 132 4.45 17.39 -7.66
N ALA A 133 4.97 18.44 -8.28
CA ALA A 133 4.19 19.27 -9.19
C ALA A 133 3.69 18.43 -10.38
N GLY A 134 2.40 18.58 -10.73
CA GLY A 134 1.81 17.90 -11.87
C GLY A 134 1.32 16.47 -11.61
N ILE A 135 1.39 15.96 -10.37
CA ILE A 135 0.68 14.73 -10.03
C ILE A 135 -0.83 14.93 -10.20
N VAL A 136 -1.42 14.03 -10.96
CA VAL A 136 -2.88 13.98 -11.14
C VAL A 136 -3.40 12.78 -10.37
N LYS A 137 -4.06 13.04 -9.25
CA LYS A 137 -4.81 12.03 -8.53
C LYS A 137 -6.11 11.78 -9.29
N LEU A 138 -6.39 10.52 -9.63
CA LEU A 138 -7.63 10.14 -10.33
C LEU A 138 -8.84 10.26 -9.41
N GLU A 139 -8.63 9.93 -8.14
CA GLU A 139 -9.62 10.06 -7.08
C GLU A 139 -8.91 10.34 -5.78
N ASN A 140 -9.55 11.12 -4.93
CA ASN A 140 -9.08 11.39 -3.60
C ASN A 140 -10.29 11.59 -2.66
N THR A 141 -10.28 10.92 -1.54
CA THR A 141 -11.32 11.00 -0.53
C THR A 141 -10.72 11.43 0.79
N THR A 142 -11.32 12.43 1.39
CA THR A 142 -10.95 13.03 2.66
C THR A 142 -12.13 13.00 3.64
N GLY A 143 -11.88 13.38 4.87
CA GLY A 143 -12.91 13.45 5.90
C GLY A 143 -12.52 12.69 7.16
N ASN A 144 -13.47 12.02 7.82
CA ASN A 144 -13.15 11.24 9.01
C ASN A 144 -12.62 9.85 8.62
N LEU A 145 -11.36 9.80 8.25
CA LEU A 145 -10.64 8.57 7.86
C LEU A 145 -9.73 8.03 8.97
N ASN A 146 -9.97 8.40 10.21
CA ASN A 146 -9.12 7.98 11.34
C ASN A 146 -9.00 6.46 11.48
N PHE A 147 -10.00 5.71 11.00
CA PHE A 147 -10.00 4.25 11.01
C PHE A 147 -8.91 3.65 10.10
N VAL A 148 -8.40 4.39 9.11
CA VAL A 148 -7.29 3.94 8.23
C VAL A 148 -6.05 3.60 9.05
N ARG A 149 -5.84 4.30 10.18
CA ARG A 149 -4.83 3.95 11.18
C ARG A 149 -5.46 3.22 12.35
N SER A 150 -5.12 1.96 12.51
CA SER A 150 -5.64 1.11 13.57
C SER A 150 -4.62 0.05 13.95
N SER A 151 -4.55 -0.29 15.24
CA SER A 151 -3.83 -1.49 15.72
C SER A 151 -4.61 -2.78 15.46
N GLN A 152 -5.89 -2.66 15.12
CA GLN A 152 -6.71 -3.78 14.68
C GLN A 152 -6.65 -3.91 13.17
N TYR A 153 -6.70 -5.13 12.66
CA TYR A 153 -6.80 -5.37 11.23
C TYR A 153 -8.07 -4.77 10.65
N GLN A 154 -7.90 -4.06 9.54
CA GLN A 154 -8.97 -3.47 8.74
C GLN A 154 -9.03 -4.18 7.39
N PRO A 155 -10.20 -4.61 6.92
CA PRO A 155 -10.33 -5.20 5.61
C PRO A 155 -10.20 -4.14 4.53
N ALA A 156 -9.55 -4.49 3.43
CA ALA A 156 -9.53 -3.69 2.21
C ALA A 156 -9.88 -4.55 1.01
N LYS A 157 -10.70 -4.01 0.12
CA LYS A 157 -11.05 -4.63 -1.15
C LYS A 157 -10.90 -3.62 -2.27
N ILE A 158 -10.11 -3.95 -3.27
CA ILE A 158 -9.94 -3.15 -4.47
C ILE A 158 -10.47 -3.95 -5.65
N THR A 159 -11.35 -3.33 -6.42
CA THR A 159 -11.88 -3.93 -7.65
C THR A 159 -11.49 -3.08 -8.84
N TYR A 160 -11.20 -3.74 -9.95
CA TYR A 160 -11.07 -3.13 -11.26
C TYR A 160 -12.08 -3.78 -12.21
N ASN A 161 -12.84 -2.96 -12.91
CA ASN A 161 -13.81 -3.42 -13.90
C ASN A 161 -13.85 -2.44 -15.07
N ASN A 162 -13.27 -2.81 -16.20
CA ASN A 162 -13.31 -2.04 -17.47
C ASN A 162 -12.96 -0.55 -17.28
N GLY A 163 -11.90 -0.24 -16.56
CA GLY A 163 -11.44 1.13 -16.33
C GLY A 163 -11.93 1.77 -15.03
N LEU A 164 -12.94 1.20 -14.37
CA LEU A 164 -13.40 1.66 -13.07
C LEU A 164 -12.62 0.96 -11.95
N VAL A 165 -12.00 1.74 -11.08
CA VAL A 165 -11.36 1.28 -9.85
C VAL A 165 -12.22 1.68 -8.67
N THR A 166 -12.48 0.73 -7.76
CA THR A 166 -13.23 1.01 -6.52
C THR A 166 -12.46 0.45 -5.34
N LEU A 167 -12.32 1.26 -4.29
CA LEU A 167 -11.75 0.89 -3.00
C LEU A 167 -12.86 0.82 -1.95
N PHE A 168 -12.89 -0.29 -1.21
CA PHE A 168 -13.73 -0.49 -0.02
C PHE A 168 -12.79 -0.72 1.18
N ILE A 169 -13.00 0.00 2.28
CA ILE A 169 -12.34 -0.16 3.58
C ILE A 169 -13.29 0.17 4.72
#